data_0ce0e7ffba3f8a4b205af820603712c4
#
_entry.id   0ce0e7ffba3f8a4b205af820603712c4
#
_cell.length_a   1.000
_cell.length_b   1.000
_cell.length_c   1.000
_cell.angle_alpha   90.00
_cell.angle_beta   90.00
_cell.angle_gamma   90.00
#
_symmetry.space_group_name_H-M   'P 1'
#
loop_
_entity.id
_entity.type
_entity.pdbx_description
1 polymer ?
#
loop_
_entity_poly.entity_id
_entity_poly.type
_entity_poly.pdbx_seq_one_letter_code
_entity_poly.pdbx_strand_id
1 'polypeptide(L)'
;MTQSPANDSAPSPGEMSVEEYVASMPQGMGSLNDRMGIELVEVSADRVVGTMPVEGNTQPYGLLHGGASVVLAETLGSVGSAAHAHPDRFSVGVDINATHHRSATSGTVTGVATAVHLGRSTATYEVVITDDSGRRVCTSRITCALIPREKFTG
;
A
#
# COMPACT_ATOMS: atom_id res chain seq x y z
N MET A 1 15.10 20.50 -30.96
CA MET A 1 13.92 20.00 -30.21
C MET A 1 13.86 18.51 -30.45
N THR A 2 14.45 17.71 -29.58
CA THR A 2 14.43 16.23 -29.65
C THR A 2 13.51 15.74 -28.53
N GLN A 3 12.36 15.21 -28.91
CA GLN A 3 11.45 14.50 -27.99
C GLN A 3 12.13 13.20 -27.55
N SER A 4 12.30 13.02 -26.25
CA SER A 4 12.62 11.72 -25.68
C SER A 4 11.47 10.75 -25.98
N PRO A 5 11.75 9.51 -26.41
CA PRO A 5 10.70 8.51 -26.56
C PRO A 5 10.13 8.13 -25.19
N ALA A 6 8.81 8.07 -25.12
CA ALA A 6 8.10 7.46 -24.00
C ALA A 6 8.60 6.01 -23.85
N ASN A 7 8.98 5.66 -22.64
CA ASN A 7 9.41 4.30 -22.31
C ASN A 7 8.16 3.42 -22.20
N ASP A 8 7.75 2.89 -23.34
CA ASP A 8 6.64 1.93 -23.49
C ASP A 8 7.22 0.51 -23.27
N SER A 9 7.77 0.25 -22.10
CA SER A 9 8.16 -1.11 -21.71
C SER A 9 6.92 -1.87 -21.26
N ALA A 10 6.62 -2.98 -21.96
CA ALA A 10 5.60 -3.92 -21.53
C ALA A 10 5.81 -4.32 -20.06
N PRO A 11 4.72 -4.45 -19.27
CA PRO A 11 4.84 -4.80 -17.85
C PRO A 11 5.60 -6.12 -17.67
N SER A 12 6.48 -6.15 -16.67
CA SER A 12 7.23 -7.35 -16.29
C SER A 12 6.25 -8.43 -15.80
N PRO A 13 6.59 -9.75 -15.93
CA PRO A 13 5.77 -10.81 -15.36
C PRO A 13 5.54 -10.58 -13.84
N GLY A 14 4.30 -10.29 -13.45
CA GLY A 14 3.92 -9.97 -12.06
C GLY A 14 3.59 -8.49 -11.81
N GLU A 15 3.69 -7.62 -12.81
CA GLU A 15 3.15 -6.27 -12.77
C GLU A 15 1.68 -6.29 -13.23
N MET A 16 0.82 -5.70 -12.43
CA MET A 16 -0.60 -5.51 -12.68
C MET A 16 -0.89 -4.01 -12.66
N SER A 17 -1.69 -3.50 -13.58
CA SER A 17 -2.10 -2.09 -13.46
C SER A 17 -2.96 -1.89 -12.22
N VAL A 18 -3.02 -0.65 -11.71
CA VAL A 18 -3.87 -0.30 -10.57
C VAL A 18 -5.33 -0.64 -10.87
N GLU A 19 -5.78 -0.34 -12.09
CA GLU A 19 -7.15 -0.60 -12.55
C GLU A 19 -7.45 -2.11 -12.58
N GLU A 20 -6.53 -2.92 -13.09
CA GLU A 20 -6.67 -4.38 -13.11
C GLU A 20 -6.71 -4.95 -11.69
N TYR A 21 -5.84 -4.45 -10.79
CA TYR A 21 -5.85 -4.86 -9.39
C TYR A 21 -7.19 -4.55 -8.73
N VAL A 22 -7.65 -3.30 -8.81
CA VAL A 22 -8.91 -2.86 -8.19
C VAL A 22 -10.10 -3.62 -8.78
N ALA A 23 -10.14 -3.83 -10.10
CA ALA A 23 -11.20 -4.59 -10.75
C ALA A 23 -11.22 -6.08 -10.36
N SER A 24 -10.09 -6.63 -9.94
CA SER A 24 -10.00 -8.02 -9.45
C SER A 24 -10.56 -8.21 -8.03
N MET A 25 -10.76 -7.11 -7.29
CA MET A 25 -11.24 -7.15 -5.91
C MET A 25 -12.78 -7.05 -5.86
N PRO A 26 -13.50 -7.92 -5.13
CA PRO A 26 -14.96 -7.94 -5.08
C PRO A 26 -15.61 -6.64 -4.59
N GLN A 27 -14.89 -5.84 -3.81
CA GLN A 27 -15.37 -4.58 -3.20
C GLN A 27 -14.40 -3.42 -3.49
N GLY A 28 -13.68 -3.46 -4.62
CA GLY A 28 -12.66 -2.47 -4.93
C GLY A 28 -11.61 -2.37 -3.83
N MET A 29 -11.24 -1.15 -3.44
CA MET A 29 -10.29 -0.91 -2.34
C MET A 29 -10.91 -1.06 -0.94
N GLY A 30 -12.23 -1.21 -0.85
CA GLY A 30 -12.96 -1.31 0.41
C GLY A 30 -13.30 0.04 1.04
N SER A 31 -14.41 0.09 1.76
CA SER A 31 -15.03 1.32 2.27
C SER A 31 -14.16 2.12 3.24
N LEU A 32 -13.19 1.52 3.92
CA LEU A 32 -12.27 2.24 4.80
C LEU A 32 -11.30 3.09 3.97
N ASN A 33 -10.70 2.50 2.94
CA ASN A 33 -9.79 3.22 2.05
C ASN A 33 -10.50 4.37 1.32
N ASP A 34 -11.74 4.15 0.87
CA ASP A 34 -12.57 5.18 0.23
C ASP A 34 -12.83 6.36 1.18
N ARG A 35 -13.18 6.09 2.44
CA ARG A 35 -13.41 7.15 3.44
C ARG A 35 -12.16 7.95 3.78
N MET A 36 -11.01 7.31 3.75
CA MET A 36 -9.73 7.95 4.06
C MET A 36 -9.10 8.62 2.83
N GLY A 37 -9.67 8.44 1.64
CA GLY A 37 -9.14 8.98 0.39
C GLY A 37 -7.81 8.34 -0.01
N ILE A 38 -7.62 7.06 0.31
CA ILE A 38 -6.42 6.32 -0.10
C ILE A 38 -6.53 5.94 -1.57
N GLU A 39 -5.53 6.34 -2.36
CA GLU A 39 -5.42 6.04 -3.78
C GLU A 39 -4.14 5.27 -4.08
N LEU A 40 -4.24 4.23 -4.91
CA LEU A 40 -3.07 3.51 -5.41
C LEU A 40 -2.49 4.23 -6.62
N VAL A 41 -1.17 4.29 -6.69
CA VAL A 41 -0.39 4.90 -7.78
C VAL A 41 0.39 3.84 -8.55
N GLU A 42 0.91 2.82 -7.86
CA GLU A 42 1.70 1.74 -8.43
C GLU A 42 1.43 0.45 -7.66
N VAL A 43 1.28 -0.67 -8.39
CA VAL A 43 1.05 -1.99 -7.80
C VAL A 43 1.97 -3.03 -8.44
N SER A 44 2.81 -3.63 -7.61
CA SER A 44 3.54 -4.85 -7.94
C SER A 44 3.79 -5.67 -6.68
N ALA A 45 4.26 -6.90 -6.83
CA ALA A 45 4.66 -7.72 -5.68
C ALA A 45 5.86 -7.13 -4.92
N ASP A 46 6.77 -6.47 -5.62
CA ASP A 46 7.99 -5.91 -5.03
C ASP A 46 7.78 -4.51 -4.45
N ARG A 47 6.85 -3.74 -5.03
CA ARG A 47 6.66 -2.34 -4.68
C ARG A 47 5.22 -1.89 -4.90
N VAL A 48 4.68 -1.18 -3.90
CA VAL A 48 3.37 -0.52 -4.00
C VAL A 48 3.50 0.92 -3.56
N VAL A 49 2.90 1.83 -4.32
CA VAL A 49 2.83 3.26 -4.00
C VAL A 49 1.39 3.68 -3.88
N GLY A 50 1.08 4.46 -2.87
CA GLY A 50 -0.24 5.06 -2.71
C GLY A 50 -0.18 6.36 -1.93
N THR A 51 -1.25 7.13 -2.01
CA THR A 51 -1.38 8.44 -1.39
C THR A 51 -2.59 8.50 -0.47
N MET A 52 -2.57 9.44 0.46
CA MET A 52 -3.69 9.73 1.36
C MET A 52 -3.67 11.21 1.74
N PRO A 53 -4.80 11.94 1.67
CA PRO A 53 -4.89 13.32 2.12
C PRO A 53 -4.72 13.40 3.64
N VAL A 54 -4.11 14.47 4.12
CA VAL A 54 -4.07 14.79 5.57
C VAL A 54 -5.44 15.27 6.04
N GLU A 55 -6.11 16.09 5.22
CA GLU A 55 -7.46 16.57 5.51
C GLU A 55 -8.44 15.39 5.64
N GLY A 56 -9.29 15.42 6.66
CA GLY A 56 -10.21 14.33 6.99
C GLY A 56 -9.59 13.18 7.80
N ASN A 57 -8.25 13.10 7.88
CA ASN A 57 -7.52 12.05 8.56
C ASN A 57 -6.71 12.56 9.77
N THR A 58 -7.15 13.65 10.39
CA THR A 58 -6.44 14.33 11.47
C THR A 58 -6.88 13.85 12.85
N GLN A 59 -5.98 14.01 13.81
CA GLN A 59 -6.26 13.90 15.24
C GLN A 59 -6.65 15.28 15.83
N PRO A 60 -7.09 15.38 17.13
CA PRO A 60 -7.65 16.62 17.68
C PRO A 60 -6.78 17.87 17.61
N TYR A 61 -5.48 17.75 17.43
CA TYR A 61 -4.56 18.89 17.28
C TYR A 61 -4.35 19.33 15.82
N GLY A 62 -5.14 18.79 14.87
CA GLY A 62 -5.02 19.13 13.45
C GLY A 62 -3.84 18.48 12.72
N LEU A 63 -3.18 17.52 13.33
CA LEU A 63 -2.09 16.76 12.72
C LEU A 63 -2.64 15.48 12.13
N LEU A 64 -1.97 14.92 11.13
CA LEU A 64 -2.27 13.59 10.62
C LEU A 64 -2.31 12.58 11.78
N HIS A 65 -3.39 11.83 11.88
CA HIS A 65 -3.54 10.81 12.91
C HIS A 65 -2.54 9.67 12.68
N GLY A 66 -1.82 9.26 13.72
CA GLY A 66 -0.87 8.13 13.61
C GLY A 66 -1.54 6.85 13.12
N GLY A 67 -2.77 6.57 13.56
CA GLY A 67 -3.57 5.45 13.07
C GLY A 67 -3.88 5.53 11.57
N ALA A 68 -4.06 6.75 11.01
CA ALA A 68 -4.26 6.92 9.57
C ALA A 68 -3.01 6.52 8.79
N SER A 69 -1.82 6.87 9.27
CA SER A 69 -0.55 6.39 8.70
C SER A 69 -0.45 4.86 8.74
N VAL A 70 -0.92 4.25 9.84
CA VAL A 70 -0.94 2.77 9.96
C VAL A 70 -1.90 2.15 8.94
N VAL A 71 -3.10 2.72 8.74
CA VAL A 71 -4.05 2.23 7.72
C VAL A 71 -3.45 2.33 6.32
N LEU A 72 -2.80 3.44 5.97
CA LEU A 72 -2.10 3.56 4.68
C LEU A 72 -1.03 2.48 4.54
N ALA A 73 -0.18 2.29 5.56
CA ALA A 73 0.87 1.28 5.54
C ALA A 73 0.32 -0.15 5.44
N GLU A 74 -0.74 -0.47 6.19
CA GLU A 74 -1.46 -1.75 6.14
C GLU A 74 -2.00 -2.01 4.73
N THR A 75 -2.67 -1.01 4.14
CA THR A 75 -3.23 -1.11 2.80
C THR A 75 -2.15 -1.43 1.77
N LEU A 76 -1.06 -0.65 1.74
CA LEU A 76 -0.02 -0.81 0.72
C LEU A 76 0.72 -2.16 0.84
N GLY A 77 1.07 -2.57 2.06
CA GLY A 77 1.71 -3.86 2.28
C GLY A 77 0.80 -5.04 1.96
N SER A 78 -0.50 -4.93 2.28
CA SER A 78 -1.51 -5.95 1.94
C SER A 78 -1.73 -6.06 0.44
N VAL A 79 -1.75 -4.94 -0.29
CA VAL A 79 -1.84 -4.91 -1.76
C VAL A 79 -0.64 -5.63 -2.39
N GLY A 80 0.59 -5.30 -1.98
CA GLY A 80 1.79 -5.98 -2.47
C GLY A 80 1.79 -7.47 -2.16
N SER A 81 1.40 -7.83 -0.94
CA SER A 81 1.27 -9.22 -0.51
C SER A 81 0.19 -9.98 -1.30
N ALA A 82 -0.93 -9.33 -1.63
CA ALA A 82 -1.99 -9.92 -2.47
C ALA A 82 -1.51 -10.10 -3.91
N ALA A 83 -0.76 -9.13 -4.46
CA ALA A 83 -0.14 -9.26 -5.79
C ALA A 83 0.85 -10.43 -5.85
N HIS A 84 1.68 -10.61 -4.81
CA HIS A 84 2.57 -11.77 -4.69
C HIS A 84 1.80 -13.11 -4.54
N ALA A 85 0.69 -13.10 -3.82
CA ALA A 85 -0.11 -14.30 -3.53
C ALA A 85 -0.97 -14.78 -4.71
N HIS A 86 -1.27 -13.87 -5.65
CA HIS A 86 -2.14 -14.14 -6.80
C HIS A 86 -1.51 -15.18 -7.77
N PRO A 87 -2.33 -16.08 -8.36
CA PRO A 87 -3.78 -16.27 -8.18
C PRO A 87 -4.16 -17.27 -7.08
N ASP A 88 -3.20 -17.99 -6.49
CA ASP A 88 -3.45 -19.24 -5.77
C ASP A 88 -3.79 -19.04 -4.29
N ARG A 89 -3.54 -17.85 -3.75
CA ARG A 89 -3.65 -17.56 -2.32
C ARG A 89 -4.33 -16.24 -2.04
N PHE A 90 -4.84 -16.11 -0.81
CA PHE A 90 -5.25 -14.84 -0.21
C PHE A 90 -4.15 -14.33 0.73
N SER A 91 -4.03 -13.02 0.82
CA SER A 91 -3.19 -12.34 1.80
C SER A 91 -4.04 -11.80 2.94
N VAL A 92 -3.63 -12.06 4.19
CA VAL A 92 -4.23 -11.48 5.39
C VAL A 92 -3.14 -10.93 6.31
N GLY A 93 -3.33 -9.71 6.83
CA GLY A 93 -2.41 -9.09 7.77
C GLY A 93 -2.31 -9.88 9.08
N VAL A 94 -1.11 -10.01 9.60
CA VAL A 94 -0.83 -10.73 10.87
C VAL A 94 -0.21 -9.81 11.89
N ASP A 95 0.72 -8.95 11.47
CA ASP A 95 1.46 -8.05 12.36
C ASP A 95 1.80 -6.76 11.62
N ILE A 96 1.61 -5.64 12.29
CA ILE A 96 2.05 -4.34 11.83
C ILE A 96 2.62 -3.53 12.99
N ASN A 97 3.72 -2.83 12.73
CA ASN A 97 4.26 -1.84 13.65
C ASN A 97 4.57 -0.55 12.88
N ALA A 98 4.57 0.57 13.59
CA ALA A 98 4.85 1.87 13.01
C ALA A 98 5.58 2.77 14.00
N THR A 99 6.51 3.58 13.46
CA THR A 99 7.16 4.66 14.19
C THR A 99 6.86 5.98 13.47
N HIS A 100 6.26 6.92 14.19
CA HIS A 100 5.96 8.26 13.71
C HIS A 100 7.12 9.19 14.00
N HIS A 101 7.69 9.81 12.96
CA HIS A 101 8.89 10.63 13.08
C HIS A 101 8.58 12.12 13.06
N ARG A 102 7.57 12.52 12.28
CA ARG A 102 7.15 13.93 12.07
C ARG A 102 5.64 14.02 11.91
N SER A 103 5.11 15.18 12.28
CA SER A 103 3.74 15.53 12.00
C SER A 103 3.59 16.04 10.57
N ALA A 104 2.50 15.65 9.91
CA ALA A 104 1.97 16.32 8.71
C ALA A 104 0.71 17.08 9.10
N THR A 105 0.56 18.33 8.63
CA THR A 105 -0.53 19.23 9.01
C THR A 105 -1.49 19.55 7.87
N SER A 106 -1.08 19.30 6.63
CA SER A 106 -1.84 19.59 5.41
C SER A 106 -1.25 18.82 4.23
N GLY A 107 -1.91 18.90 3.08
CA GLY A 107 -1.47 18.31 1.84
C GLY A 107 -1.71 16.81 1.80
N THR A 108 -0.83 16.09 1.13
CA THR A 108 -0.94 14.65 0.88
C THR A 108 0.29 13.95 1.43
N VAL A 109 0.09 12.77 2.01
CA VAL A 109 1.20 11.87 2.32
C VAL A 109 1.28 10.76 1.29
N THR A 110 2.50 10.38 0.92
CA THR A 110 2.79 9.29 -0.01
C THR A 110 3.44 8.15 0.74
N GLY A 111 2.86 6.97 0.65
CA GLY A 111 3.41 5.72 1.17
C GLY A 111 4.07 4.92 0.05
N VAL A 112 5.20 4.33 0.36
CA VAL A 112 5.91 3.37 -0.50
C VAL A 112 6.16 2.11 0.29
N ALA A 113 5.50 1.02 -0.09
CA ALA A 113 5.76 -0.31 0.42
C ALA A 113 6.81 -0.99 -0.45
N THR A 114 7.83 -1.55 0.15
CA THR A 114 8.89 -2.30 -0.53
C THR A 114 8.99 -3.68 0.11
N ALA A 115 9.04 -4.73 -0.72
CA ALA A 115 9.15 -6.09 -0.24
C ALA A 115 10.47 -6.32 0.51
N VAL A 116 10.38 -6.86 1.71
CA VAL A 116 11.52 -7.34 2.51
C VAL A 116 11.66 -8.85 2.39
N HIS A 117 10.51 -9.55 2.30
CA HIS A 117 10.46 -11.00 2.16
C HIS A 117 9.20 -11.40 1.38
N LEU A 118 9.38 -12.19 0.35
CA LEU A 118 8.32 -12.79 -0.46
C LEU A 118 8.43 -14.32 -0.39
N GLY A 119 7.79 -14.91 0.61
CA GLY A 119 7.83 -16.35 0.85
C GLY A 119 6.57 -17.06 0.36
N ARG A 120 6.54 -18.37 0.58
CA ARG A 120 5.41 -19.22 0.21
C ARG A 120 4.22 -19.06 1.16
N SER A 121 4.46 -18.80 2.43
CA SER A 121 3.44 -18.73 3.49
C SER A 121 3.31 -17.37 4.14
N THR A 122 4.31 -16.50 3.96
CA THR A 122 4.34 -15.14 4.50
C THR A 122 5.00 -14.18 3.51
N ALA A 123 4.56 -12.93 3.53
CA ALA A 123 5.23 -11.81 2.88
C ALA A 123 5.39 -10.67 3.89
N THR A 124 6.52 -9.94 3.82
CA THR A 124 6.83 -8.84 4.72
C THR A 124 7.25 -7.63 3.90
N TYR A 125 6.70 -6.46 4.25
CA TYR A 125 7.01 -5.19 3.61
C TYR A 125 7.46 -4.15 4.64
N GLU A 126 8.45 -3.35 4.25
CA GLU A 126 8.70 -2.05 4.88
C GLU A 126 7.89 -1.00 4.14
N VAL A 127 7.27 -0.09 4.89
CA VAL A 127 6.51 1.03 4.33
C VAL A 127 7.07 2.34 4.86
N VAL A 128 7.50 3.20 3.95
CA VAL A 128 7.96 4.55 4.25
C VAL A 128 6.89 5.54 3.80
N ILE A 129 6.46 6.41 4.71
CA ILE A 129 5.49 7.46 4.41
C ILE A 129 6.18 8.82 4.49
N THR A 130 6.01 9.63 3.45
CA THR A 130 6.57 10.97 3.34
C THR A 130 5.48 12.02 3.11
N ASP A 131 5.75 13.27 3.50
CA ASP A 131 4.91 14.42 3.18
C ASP A 131 5.23 14.99 1.77
N ASP A 132 4.48 16.01 1.33
CA ASP A 132 4.67 16.69 0.04
C ASP A 132 6.08 17.29 -0.16
N SER A 133 6.82 17.51 0.93
CA SER A 133 8.22 17.99 0.89
C SER A 133 9.24 16.84 0.83
N GLY A 134 8.77 15.58 0.74
CA GLY A 134 9.62 14.39 0.74
C GLY A 134 10.20 14.04 2.11
N ARG A 135 9.75 14.68 3.21
CA ARG A 135 10.25 14.39 4.56
C ARG A 135 9.55 13.16 5.11
N ARG A 136 10.31 12.25 5.70
CA ARG A 136 9.77 11.03 6.30
C ARG A 136 8.86 11.37 7.50
N VAL A 137 7.59 10.96 7.40
CA VAL A 137 6.56 11.10 8.44
C VAL A 137 6.48 9.85 9.29
N CYS A 138 6.50 8.68 8.66
CA CYS A 138 6.34 7.39 9.33
C CYS A 138 7.20 6.31 8.67
N THR A 139 7.65 5.35 9.46
CA THR A 139 8.18 4.07 8.99
C THR A 139 7.37 2.96 9.62
N SER A 140 6.96 1.99 8.82
CA SER A 140 6.15 0.86 9.25
C SER A 140 6.71 -0.43 8.68
N ARG A 141 6.39 -1.54 9.31
CA ARG A 141 6.61 -2.89 8.77
C ARG A 141 5.34 -3.70 8.96
N ILE A 142 4.92 -4.38 7.91
CA ILE A 142 3.78 -5.30 7.94
C ILE A 142 4.20 -6.69 7.49
N THR A 143 3.66 -7.69 8.15
CA THR A 143 3.75 -9.10 7.75
C THR A 143 2.34 -9.64 7.48
N CYS A 144 2.18 -10.32 6.35
CA CYS A 144 0.95 -10.98 5.93
C CYS A 144 1.16 -12.50 5.86
N ALA A 145 0.13 -13.25 6.22
CA ALA A 145 0.05 -14.68 5.94
C ALA A 145 -0.59 -14.91 4.57
N LEU A 146 -0.06 -15.89 3.84
CA LEU A 146 -0.53 -16.28 2.51
C LEU A 146 -1.29 -17.60 2.62
N ILE A 147 -2.62 -17.54 2.53
CA ILE A 147 -3.52 -18.65 2.79
C ILE A 147 -4.03 -19.23 1.46
N PRO A 148 -3.89 -20.55 1.20
CA PRO A 148 -4.44 -21.18 0.01
C PRO A 148 -5.95 -20.91 -0.15
N ARG A 149 -6.40 -20.60 -1.37
CA ARG A 149 -7.81 -20.27 -1.67
C ARG A 149 -8.78 -21.37 -1.28
N GLU A 150 -8.38 -22.64 -1.43
CA GLU A 150 -9.17 -23.82 -1.03
C GLU A 150 -9.63 -23.81 0.45
N LYS A 151 -8.91 -23.09 1.32
CA LYS A 151 -9.26 -22.97 2.75
C LYS A 151 -10.27 -21.84 3.07
N PHE A 152 -10.65 -21.05 2.07
CA PHE A 152 -11.57 -19.92 2.22
C PHE A 152 -13.00 -20.20 1.72
N THR A 153 -13.26 -21.40 1.19
CA THR A 153 -14.60 -21.85 0.80
C THR A 153 -15.27 -22.53 1.99
N GLY A 154 -15.59 -21.74 3.01
CA GLY A 154 -16.37 -22.15 4.16
C GLY A 154 -17.45 -21.13 4.43
#